data_771892e16ac504ae26640b20a92a6a1e
#
_entry.id   771892e16ac504ae26640b20a92a6a1e
#
_cell.length_a   1.000
_cell.length_b   1.000
_cell.length_c   1.000
_cell.angle_alpha   90.00
_cell.angle_beta   90.00
_cell.angle_gamma   90.00
#
_symmetry.space_group_name_H-M   'P 1'
#
loop_
_entity.id
_entity.type
_entity.pdbx_description
1 polymer ?
#
loop_
_entity_poly.entity_id
_entity_poly.type
_entity_poly.pdbx_seq_one_letter_code
_entity_poly.pdbx_strand_id
1 'polypeptide(L)'
;SMEGRMTVCNMTIEAGARAGLIAPDQTTYDYLMGRPMVPKGAQWEAAVAHWKTLSSDEGAAYDTEVTIDAGAIAPQVTWGTSPEDVLPITGCVPDPDQEPDEGKREAMIRSLDYMGLAPGTALADIAVDRVFIGSCTNGRIEDLRAAARVAEGRRVADGVDAMVVPGSGLIKDQAEEEGLDAVFTAAGFEWREPGCSMCLAMNADRLEPGERCASTSNRNFEGRQ
;
A
#
# COMPACT_ATOMS: atom_id res chain seq x y z
N SER A 1 -0.85 -6.84 -11.14
CA SER A 1 -1.55 -7.80 -10.28
C SER A 1 -2.90 -7.27 -9.84
N MET A 2 -3.74 -8.10 -9.22
CA MET A 2 -5.05 -7.66 -8.69
C MET A 2 -4.88 -6.73 -7.48
N GLU A 3 -3.90 -6.96 -6.62
CA GLU A 3 -3.57 -6.12 -5.47
C GLU A 3 -3.22 -4.71 -5.94
N GLY A 4 -2.35 -4.59 -6.94
CA GLY A 4 -2.00 -3.31 -7.54
C GLY A 4 -3.20 -2.59 -8.15
N ARG A 5 -4.09 -3.30 -8.86
CA ARG A 5 -5.35 -2.74 -9.41
C ARG A 5 -6.26 -2.20 -8.32
N MET A 6 -6.40 -2.94 -7.21
CA MET A 6 -7.21 -2.50 -6.07
C MET A 6 -6.60 -1.27 -5.39
N THR A 7 -5.27 -1.20 -5.27
CA THR A 7 -4.56 -0.03 -4.76
C THR A 7 -4.76 1.19 -5.66
N VAL A 8 -4.63 1.04 -6.98
CA VAL A 8 -4.90 2.11 -7.96
C VAL A 8 -6.33 2.63 -7.81
N CYS A 9 -7.34 1.73 -7.78
CA CYS A 9 -8.74 2.14 -7.58
C CYS A 9 -8.98 2.81 -6.22
N ASN A 10 -8.31 2.35 -5.16
CA ASN A 10 -8.41 2.94 -3.82
C ASN A 10 -7.82 4.35 -3.77
N MET A 11 -6.74 4.62 -4.52
CA MET A 11 -6.00 5.88 -4.49
C MET A 11 -6.40 6.88 -5.59
N THR A 12 -7.41 6.59 -6.39
CA THR A 12 -7.85 7.53 -7.44
C THR A 12 -8.40 8.85 -6.89
N ILE A 13 -8.86 8.87 -5.63
CA ILE A 13 -9.30 10.09 -4.97
C ILE A 13 -8.17 11.10 -4.80
N GLU A 14 -6.95 10.64 -4.56
CA GLU A 14 -5.75 11.49 -4.46
C GLU A 14 -5.38 12.10 -5.83
N ALA A 15 -5.78 11.45 -6.92
CA ALA A 15 -5.69 12.00 -8.28
C ALA A 15 -6.88 12.90 -8.67
N GLY A 16 -7.75 13.25 -7.72
CA GLY A 16 -8.92 14.10 -7.94
C GLY A 16 -10.14 13.40 -8.53
N ALA A 17 -10.11 12.08 -8.71
CA ALA A 17 -11.23 11.32 -9.24
C ALA A 17 -12.19 10.84 -8.13
N ARG A 18 -13.47 10.68 -8.46
CA ARG A 18 -14.49 10.17 -7.53
C ARG A 18 -14.52 8.64 -7.44
N ALA A 19 -14.04 7.96 -8.46
CA ALA A 19 -13.97 6.51 -8.53
C ALA A 19 -12.85 6.06 -9.46
N GLY A 20 -12.30 4.89 -9.20
CA GLY A 20 -11.34 4.21 -10.04
C GLY A 20 -11.95 2.94 -10.63
N LEU A 21 -11.77 2.73 -11.92
CA LEU A 21 -12.27 1.57 -12.64
C LEU A 21 -11.13 0.97 -13.47
N ILE A 22 -10.99 -0.34 -13.40
CA ILE A 22 -10.08 -1.12 -14.25
C ILE A 22 -10.91 -2.18 -14.95
N ALA A 23 -10.89 -2.19 -16.28
CA ALA A 23 -11.61 -3.17 -17.08
C ALA A 23 -11.17 -4.60 -16.71
N PRO A 24 -12.11 -5.54 -16.52
CA PRO A 24 -11.77 -6.92 -16.21
C PRO A 24 -11.13 -7.60 -17.45
N ASP A 25 -10.07 -8.35 -17.18
CA ASP A 25 -9.35 -9.13 -18.15
C ASP A 25 -9.04 -10.55 -17.60
N GLN A 26 -8.17 -11.30 -18.27
CA GLN A 26 -7.82 -12.64 -17.84
C GLN A 26 -7.24 -12.68 -16.42
N THR A 27 -6.45 -11.68 -16.01
CA THR A 27 -5.93 -11.57 -14.63
C THR A 27 -7.06 -11.50 -13.61
N THR A 28 -8.13 -10.75 -13.93
CA THR A 28 -9.32 -10.65 -13.08
C THR A 28 -10.07 -11.98 -13.02
N TYR A 29 -10.24 -12.66 -14.16
CA TYR A 29 -10.96 -13.92 -14.19
C TYR A 29 -10.21 -15.03 -13.45
N ASP A 30 -8.90 -15.12 -13.62
CA ASP A 30 -8.04 -16.08 -12.91
C ASP A 30 -8.05 -15.83 -11.39
N TYR A 31 -8.01 -14.57 -10.99
CA TYR A 31 -8.10 -14.20 -9.59
C TYR A 31 -9.43 -14.57 -8.92
N LEU A 32 -10.53 -14.49 -9.66
CA LEU A 32 -11.87 -14.79 -9.15
C LEU A 32 -12.17 -16.30 -9.18
N MET A 33 -11.59 -17.03 -10.12
CA MET A 33 -11.88 -18.44 -10.32
C MET A 33 -11.68 -19.26 -9.03
N GLY A 34 -12.70 -20.02 -8.66
CA GLY A 34 -12.64 -20.91 -7.50
C GLY A 34 -12.90 -20.24 -6.15
N ARG A 35 -13.05 -18.94 -6.07
CA ARG A 35 -13.37 -18.26 -4.81
C ARG A 35 -14.81 -18.60 -4.35
N PRO A 36 -15.08 -18.62 -3.01
CA PRO A 36 -16.33 -19.16 -2.47
C PRO A 36 -17.60 -18.51 -3.00
N MET A 37 -17.62 -17.22 -3.22
CA MET A 37 -18.82 -16.44 -3.59
C MET A 37 -18.95 -16.19 -5.10
N VAL A 38 -18.06 -16.75 -5.89
CA VAL A 38 -18.06 -16.56 -7.36
C VAL A 38 -19.03 -17.53 -8.03
N PRO A 39 -19.71 -17.12 -9.12
CA PRO A 39 -20.56 -18.02 -9.91
C PRO A 39 -19.80 -19.28 -10.38
N LYS A 40 -20.49 -20.38 -10.54
CA LYS A 40 -19.89 -21.68 -10.94
C LYS A 40 -20.57 -22.25 -12.17
N GLY A 41 -19.85 -23.08 -12.92
CA GLY A 41 -20.37 -23.76 -14.12
C GLY A 41 -20.91 -22.78 -15.17
N ALA A 42 -22.08 -23.02 -15.72
CA ALA A 42 -22.68 -22.18 -16.75
C ALA A 42 -22.89 -20.71 -16.32
N GLN A 43 -23.09 -20.47 -15.02
CA GLN A 43 -23.18 -19.11 -14.50
C GLN A 43 -21.84 -18.37 -14.53
N TRP A 44 -20.74 -19.09 -14.31
CA TRP A 44 -19.39 -18.54 -14.49
C TRP A 44 -19.14 -18.13 -15.93
N GLU A 45 -19.47 -18.99 -16.88
CA GLU A 45 -19.30 -18.71 -18.32
C GLU A 45 -20.12 -17.48 -18.73
N ALA A 46 -21.36 -17.39 -18.29
CA ALA A 46 -22.22 -16.23 -18.53
C ALA A 46 -21.65 -14.95 -17.90
N ALA A 47 -21.13 -15.03 -16.67
CA ALA A 47 -20.52 -13.90 -15.98
C ALA A 47 -19.27 -13.41 -16.73
N VAL A 48 -18.35 -14.30 -17.11
CA VAL A 48 -17.15 -13.95 -17.89
C VAL A 48 -17.52 -13.34 -19.25
N ALA A 49 -18.54 -13.90 -19.94
CA ALA A 49 -19.02 -13.33 -21.20
C ALA A 49 -19.53 -11.90 -21.01
N HIS A 50 -20.26 -11.63 -19.92
CA HIS A 50 -20.72 -10.29 -19.59
C HIS A 50 -19.54 -9.38 -19.21
N TRP A 51 -18.63 -9.81 -18.36
CA TRP A 51 -17.49 -9.00 -17.94
C TRP A 51 -16.58 -8.57 -19.08
N LYS A 52 -16.47 -9.37 -20.13
CA LYS A 52 -15.73 -9.02 -21.37
C LYS A 52 -16.35 -7.83 -22.09
N THR A 53 -17.61 -7.50 -21.85
CA THR A 53 -18.27 -6.32 -22.45
C THR A 53 -18.04 -5.02 -21.67
N LEU A 54 -17.33 -5.08 -20.52
CA LEU A 54 -17.11 -3.93 -19.64
C LEU A 54 -15.83 -3.15 -19.96
N SER A 55 -15.15 -3.46 -21.06
CA SER A 55 -14.06 -2.64 -21.59
C SER A 55 -14.60 -1.30 -22.10
N SER A 56 -13.74 -0.28 -22.06
CA SER A 56 -14.06 0.99 -22.74
C SER A 56 -14.36 0.78 -24.21
N ASP A 57 -15.29 1.55 -24.77
CA ASP A 57 -15.64 1.50 -26.18
C ASP A 57 -14.45 1.94 -27.05
N GLU A 58 -14.37 1.38 -28.26
CA GLU A 58 -13.38 1.82 -29.22
C GLU A 58 -13.61 3.29 -29.59
N GLY A 59 -12.55 4.09 -29.48
CA GLY A 59 -12.64 5.55 -29.70
C GLY A 59 -13.26 6.35 -28.56
N ALA A 60 -13.40 5.77 -27.36
CA ALA A 60 -13.79 6.54 -26.19
C ALA A 60 -12.88 7.75 -26.00
N ALA A 61 -13.46 8.91 -25.74
CA ALA A 61 -12.72 10.15 -25.49
C ALA A 61 -12.59 10.39 -23.97
N TYR A 62 -11.41 10.79 -23.55
CA TYR A 62 -11.09 11.12 -22.17
C TYR A 62 -10.63 12.57 -22.04
N ASP A 63 -10.95 13.23 -20.93
CA ASP A 63 -10.52 14.63 -20.69
C ASP A 63 -9.00 14.71 -20.53
N THR A 64 -8.40 13.68 -19.95
CA THR A 64 -6.94 13.59 -19.75
C THR A 64 -6.48 12.14 -19.91
N GLU A 65 -5.42 11.95 -20.65
CA GLU A 65 -4.77 10.64 -20.81
C GLU A 65 -3.34 10.72 -20.31
N VAL A 66 -2.95 9.75 -19.49
CA VAL A 66 -1.60 9.62 -18.96
C VAL A 66 -1.10 8.20 -19.24
N THR A 67 0.05 8.12 -19.89
CA THR A 67 0.70 6.84 -20.18
C THR A 67 1.94 6.70 -19.30
N ILE A 68 2.00 5.61 -18.52
CA ILE A 68 3.13 5.29 -17.64
C ILE A 68 3.64 3.90 -18.00
N ASP A 69 4.96 3.80 -18.27
CA ASP A 69 5.61 2.49 -18.38
C ASP A 69 5.77 1.88 -16.99
N ALA A 70 4.98 0.87 -16.69
CA ALA A 70 5.04 0.18 -15.39
C ALA A 70 6.40 -0.49 -15.13
N GLY A 71 7.13 -0.86 -16.18
CA GLY A 71 8.48 -1.44 -16.06
C GLY A 71 9.53 -0.43 -15.58
N ALA A 72 9.28 0.87 -15.73
CA ALA A 72 10.16 1.94 -15.29
C ALA A 72 9.90 2.40 -13.84
N ILE A 73 8.85 1.90 -13.18
CA ILE A 73 8.52 2.28 -11.80
C ILE A 73 9.42 1.53 -10.83
N ALA A 74 10.35 2.24 -10.21
CA ALA A 74 11.12 1.73 -9.08
C ALA A 74 10.26 1.58 -7.82
N PRO A 75 10.66 0.79 -6.81
CA PRO A 75 10.00 0.78 -5.51
C PRO A 75 9.90 2.19 -4.93
N GLN A 76 8.71 2.61 -4.56
CA GLN A 76 8.38 3.96 -4.12
C GLN A 76 8.11 3.99 -2.61
N VAL A 77 8.43 5.11 -1.99
CA VAL A 77 8.11 5.40 -0.59
C VAL A 77 7.70 6.87 -0.45
N THR A 78 6.73 7.15 0.39
CA THR A 78 6.40 8.53 0.78
C THR A 78 7.23 8.94 2.00
N TRP A 79 7.92 10.07 1.89
CA TRP A 79 8.82 10.60 2.93
C TRP A 79 8.16 11.68 3.80
N GLY A 80 7.06 12.26 3.33
CA GLY A 80 6.41 13.43 3.92
C GLY A 80 5.01 13.13 4.47
N THR A 81 4.13 14.12 4.39
CA THR A 81 2.78 14.11 4.99
C THR A 81 1.65 14.03 3.97
N SER A 82 1.99 13.77 2.71
CA SER A 82 1.05 13.58 1.60
C SER A 82 1.47 12.38 0.74
N PRO A 83 0.53 11.63 0.12
CA PRO A 83 0.87 10.60 -0.88
C PRO A 83 1.62 11.12 -2.09
N GLU A 84 1.58 12.43 -2.39
CA GLU A 84 2.37 13.03 -3.46
C GLU A 84 3.86 13.22 -3.10
N ASP A 85 4.20 13.20 -1.80
CA ASP A 85 5.58 13.25 -1.31
C ASP A 85 6.30 11.91 -1.55
N VAL A 86 6.20 11.37 -2.77
CA VAL A 86 6.69 10.04 -3.15
C VAL A 86 7.99 10.12 -3.92
N LEU A 87 8.92 9.23 -3.60
CA LEU A 87 10.21 9.09 -4.26
C LEU A 87 10.62 7.62 -4.38
N PRO A 88 11.48 7.27 -5.35
CA PRO A 88 12.15 5.98 -5.33
C PRO A 88 12.91 5.78 -4.01
N ILE A 89 12.87 4.57 -3.45
CA ILE A 89 13.55 4.24 -2.19
C ILE A 89 15.06 4.53 -2.23
N THR A 90 15.65 4.59 -3.41
CA THR A 90 17.07 4.96 -3.63
C THR A 90 17.31 6.46 -3.67
N GLY A 91 16.26 7.26 -3.53
CA GLY A 91 16.35 8.73 -3.54
C GLY A 91 16.72 9.31 -2.18
N CYS A 92 16.79 10.63 -2.16
CA CYS A 92 17.02 11.41 -0.94
C CYS A 92 15.86 12.37 -0.71
N VAL A 93 15.62 12.71 0.55
CA VAL A 93 14.67 13.73 0.97
C VAL A 93 14.96 15.04 0.22
N PRO A 94 13.96 15.66 -0.45
CA PRO A 94 14.19 16.81 -1.31
C PRO A 94 14.63 18.04 -0.51
N ASP A 95 15.31 18.96 -1.21
CA ASP A 95 15.69 20.26 -0.67
C ASP A 95 14.66 21.31 -1.08
N PRO A 96 13.94 21.92 -0.13
CA PRO A 96 12.96 22.98 -0.43
C PRO A 96 13.54 24.17 -1.20
N ASP A 97 14.82 24.46 -1.03
CA ASP A 97 15.47 25.57 -1.75
C ASP A 97 15.59 25.32 -3.26
N GLN A 98 15.41 24.09 -3.70
CA GLN A 98 15.37 23.71 -5.11
C GLN A 98 13.96 23.75 -5.73
N GLU A 99 12.92 23.90 -4.91
CA GLU A 99 11.53 23.96 -5.39
C GLU A 99 11.16 25.39 -5.82
N PRO A 100 10.88 25.63 -7.11
CA PRO A 100 10.57 26.96 -7.60
C PRO A 100 9.16 27.45 -7.25
N ASP A 101 8.21 26.55 -7.02
CA ASP A 101 6.85 26.89 -6.62
C ASP A 101 6.80 27.18 -5.12
N GLU A 102 6.38 28.40 -4.76
CA GLU A 102 6.36 28.87 -3.37
C GLU A 102 5.41 28.02 -2.50
N GLY A 103 4.24 27.65 -3.03
CA GLY A 103 3.27 26.85 -2.28
C GLY A 103 3.76 25.43 -2.01
N LYS A 104 4.41 24.81 -2.99
CA LYS A 104 5.03 23.49 -2.85
C LYS A 104 6.22 23.55 -1.90
N ARG A 105 7.05 24.57 -2.01
CA ARG A 105 8.18 24.78 -1.10
C ARG A 105 7.74 24.89 0.35
N GLU A 106 6.69 25.69 0.64
CA GLU A 106 6.14 25.81 1.99
C GLU A 106 5.55 24.48 2.49
N ALA A 107 4.84 23.71 1.63
CA ALA A 107 4.32 22.41 1.99
C ALA A 107 5.47 21.43 2.31
N MET A 108 6.53 21.45 1.52
CA MET A 108 7.73 20.62 1.74
C MET A 108 8.42 20.97 3.06
N ILE A 109 8.58 22.25 3.38
CA ILE A 109 9.14 22.70 4.67
C ILE A 109 8.30 22.18 5.84
N ARG A 110 6.96 22.27 5.76
CA ARG A 110 6.07 21.74 6.81
C ARG A 110 6.20 20.22 6.94
N SER A 111 6.27 19.49 5.82
CA SER A 111 6.46 18.03 5.83
C SER A 111 7.80 17.64 6.47
N LEU A 112 8.88 18.36 6.17
CA LEU A 112 10.20 18.12 6.76
C LEU A 112 10.19 18.36 8.27
N ASP A 113 9.57 19.45 8.71
CA ASP A 113 9.45 19.80 10.13
C ASP A 113 8.63 18.74 10.89
N TYR A 114 7.46 18.38 10.35
CA TYR A 114 6.60 17.35 10.94
C TYR A 114 7.29 15.98 11.04
N MET A 115 7.98 15.55 9.99
CA MET A 115 8.69 14.28 9.94
C MET A 115 10.04 14.30 10.66
N GLY A 116 10.53 15.49 11.04
CA GLY A 116 11.85 15.67 11.66
C GLY A 116 12.99 15.20 10.73
N LEU A 117 12.88 15.47 9.42
CA LEU A 117 13.85 15.06 8.41
C LEU A 117 14.67 16.26 7.91
N ALA A 118 15.92 16.00 7.57
CA ALA A 118 16.79 16.98 6.93
C ALA A 118 16.82 16.76 5.41
N PRO A 119 16.84 17.84 4.59
CA PRO A 119 17.08 17.74 3.16
C PRO A 119 18.35 16.93 2.84
N GLY A 120 18.31 16.15 1.78
CA GLY A 120 19.45 15.33 1.35
C GLY A 120 19.63 14.01 2.12
N THR A 121 18.84 13.75 3.16
CA THR A 121 18.86 12.45 3.86
C THR A 121 18.47 11.34 2.90
N ALA A 122 19.30 10.31 2.76
CA ALA A 122 18.95 9.14 1.94
C ALA A 122 17.74 8.42 2.58
N LEU A 123 16.72 8.08 1.77
CA LEU A 123 15.51 7.45 2.28
C LEU A 123 15.77 6.12 2.99
N ALA A 124 16.76 5.37 2.50
CA ALA A 124 17.18 4.10 3.10
C ALA A 124 17.86 4.26 4.49
N ASP A 125 18.33 5.46 4.83
CA ASP A 125 19.04 5.75 6.09
C ASP A 125 18.10 6.34 7.15
N ILE A 126 16.82 6.58 6.83
CA ILE A 126 15.85 7.09 7.78
C ILE A 126 15.54 6.01 8.82
N ALA A 127 15.89 6.30 10.08
CA ALA A 127 15.54 5.43 11.19
C ALA A 127 14.02 5.42 11.43
N VAL A 128 13.46 4.25 11.71
CA VAL A 128 12.07 4.03 12.05
C VAL A 128 11.96 3.35 13.40
N ASP A 129 10.94 3.68 14.16
CA ASP A 129 10.65 3.11 15.48
C ASP A 129 9.62 1.99 15.36
N ARG A 130 8.76 2.06 14.34
CA ARG A 130 7.71 1.08 14.10
C ARG A 130 7.66 0.62 12.65
N VAL A 131 7.17 -0.61 12.46
CA VAL A 131 6.85 -1.18 11.14
C VAL A 131 5.41 -1.68 11.17
N PHE A 132 4.61 -1.25 10.20
CA PHE A 132 3.23 -1.68 10.04
C PHE A 132 3.03 -2.31 8.66
N ILE A 133 2.67 -3.59 8.62
CA ILE A 133 2.34 -4.32 7.40
C ILE A 133 0.87 -4.70 7.46
N GLY A 134 0.08 -4.30 6.46
CA GLY A 134 -1.26 -4.81 6.33
C GLY A 134 -2.35 -3.78 6.13
N SER A 135 -3.45 -3.96 6.86
CA SER A 135 -4.77 -3.38 6.70
C SER A 135 -5.55 -3.88 5.47
N CYS A 136 -6.78 -3.37 5.28
CA CYS A 136 -7.74 -3.92 4.30
C CYS A 136 -7.27 -3.87 2.84
N THR A 137 -6.45 -2.90 2.46
CA THR A 137 -5.98 -2.74 1.09
C THR A 137 -4.66 -3.44 0.84
N ASN A 138 -3.71 -3.35 1.76
CA ASN A 138 -2.34 -3.86 1.60
C ASN A 138 -2.00 -5.00 2.58
N GLY A 139 -3.00 -5.73 3.07
CA GLY A 139 -2.88 -6.93 3.89
C GLY A 139 -3.58 -8.13 3.25
N ARG A 140 -3.61 -8.22 1.94
CA ARG A 140 -4.15 -9.37 1.20
C ARG A 140 -3.19 -10.54 1.29
N ILE A 141 -3.65 -11.73 0.96
CA ILE A 141 -2.81 -12.93 1.08
C ILE A 141 -1.53 -12.82 0.23
N GLU A 142 -1.61 -12.20 -0.93
CA GLU A 142 -0.48 -11.99 -1.83
C GLU A 142 0.54 -11.01 -1.23
N ASP A 143 0.05 -9.95 -0.55
CA ASP A 143 0.90 -8.97 0.15
C ASP A 143 1.62 -9.64 1.33
N LEU A 144 0.88 -10.42 2.12
CA LEU A 144 1.44 -11.15 3.26
C LEU A 144 2.49 -12.18 2.80
N ARG A 145 2.23 -12.92 1.72
CA ARG A 145 3.22 -13.83 1.13
C ARG A 145 4.47 -13.11 0.65
N ALA A 146 4.31 -11.92 0.05
CA ALA A 146 5.44 -11.11 -0.39
C ALA A 146 6.27 -10.60 0.79
N ALA A 147 5.61 -10.11 1.84
CA ALA A 147 6.28 -9.64 3.05
C ALA A 147 6.95 -10.80 3.82
N ALA A 148 6.30 -11.96 3.92
CA ALA A 148 6.86 -13.14 4.58
C ALA A 148 8.16 -13.60 3.91
N ARG A 149 8.24 -13.60 2.58
CA ARG A 149 9.49 -13.92 1.86
C ARG A 149 10.66 -12.99 2.22
N VAL A 150 10.35 -11.73 2.58
CA VAL A 150 11.37 -10.77 3.04
C VAL A 150 11.74 -11.03 4.51
N ALA A 151 10.76 -11.37 5.34
CA ALA A 151 10.95 -11.60 6.77
C ALA A 151 11.62 -12.94 7.09
N GLU A 152 11.44 -13.95 6.23
CA GLU A 152 11.94 -15.30 6.43
C GLU A 152 13.46 -15.33 6.67
N GLY A 153 13.87 -15.96 7.76
CA GLY A 153 15.29 -16.07 8.16
C GLY A 153 15.92 -14.77 8.64
N ARG A 154 15.15 -13.69 8.80
CA ARG A 154 15.60 -12.39 9.31
C ARG A 154 14.95 -12.09 10.67
N ARG A 155 15.36 -10.99 11.26
CA ARG A 155 14.77 -10.48 12.51
C ARG A 155 14.53 -8.99 12.40
N VAL A 156 13.46 -8.55 13.05
CA VAL A 156 13.20 -7.13 13.31
C VAL A 156 14.37 -6.58 14.11
N ALA A 157 14.82 -5.37 13.76
CA ALA A 157 15.93 -4.71 14.44
C ALA A 157 15.60 -4.42 15.90
N ASP A 158 16.61 -4.44 16.76
CA ASP A 158 16.44 -4.09 18.17
C ASP A 158 15.89 -2.64 18.30
N GLY A 159 14.88 -2.48 19.13
CA GLY A 159 14.23 -1.19 19.37
C GLY A 159 13.19 -0.80 18.34
N VAL A 160 12.87 -1.66 17.37
CA VAL A 160 11.77 -1.47 16.42
C VAL A 160 10.59 -2.35 16.79
N ASP A 161 9.42 -1.77 16.95
CA ASP A 161 8.16 -2.50 17.12
C ASP A 161 7.53 -2.79 15.75
N ALA A 162 7.36 -4.04 15.40
CA ALA A 162 6.83 -4.45 14.11
C ALA A 162 5.54 -5.25 14.25
N MET A 163 4.53 -4.93 13.43
CA MET A 163 3.26 -5.64 13.45
C MET A 163 2.73 -5.96 12.06
N VAL A 164 1.98 -7.05 11.96
CA VAL A 164 1.27 -7.47 10.75
C VAL A 164 -0.21 -7.59 11.06
N VAL A 165 -1.03 -6.93 10.24
CA VAL A 165 -2.49 -6.92 10.38
C VAL A 165 -3.11 -7.46 9.08
N PRO A 166 -3.63 -8.71 9.08
CA PRO A 166 -4.30 -9.28 7.92
C PRO A 166 -5.50 -8.45 7.46
N GLY A 167 -5.78 -8.45 6.17
CA GLY A 167 -6.82 -7.61 5.57
C GLY A 167 -8.26 -8.02 5.90
N SER A 168 -8.47 -9.26 6.35
CA SER A 168 -9.77 -9.78 6.80
C SER A 168 -9.60 -11.08 7.56
N GLY A 169 -10.65 -11.56 8.25
CA GLY A 169 -10.63 -12.86 8.92
C GLY A 169 -10.31 -14.01 7.98
N LEU A 170 -10.90 -14.04 6.78
CA LEU A 170 -10.61 -15.08 5.77
C LEU A 170 -9.15 -15.05 5.31
N ILE A 171 -8.54 -13.86 5.21
CA ILE A 171 -7.12 -13.74 4.88
C ILE A 171 -6.26 -14.22 6.03
N LYS A 172 -6.65 -13.91 7.27
CA LYS A 172 -5.94 -14.38 8.47
C LYS A 172 -5.94 -15.90 8.52
N ASP A 173 -7.13 -16.52 8.40
CA ASP A 173 -7.28 -17.98 8.42
C ASP A 173 -6.39 -18.62 7.33
N GLN A 174 -6.43 -18.10 6.11
CA GLN A 174 -5.60 -18.59 5.00
C GLN A 174 -4.10 -18.41 5.28
N ALA A 175 -3.69 -17.26 5.83
CA ALA A 175 -2.29 -17.00 6.15
C ALA A 175 -1.76 -17.95 7.25
N GLU A 176 -2.59 -18.27 8.23
CA GLU A 176 -2.27 -19.23 9.30
C GLU A 176 -2.21 -20.66 8.74
N GLU A 177 -3.13 -21.04 7.85
CA GLU A 177 -3.06 -22.35 7.16
C GLU A 177 -1.78 -22.50 6.33
N GLU A 178 -1.27 -21.41 5.76
CA GLU A 178 -0.02 -21.36 5.00
C GLU A 178 1.23 -21.21 5.88
N GLY A 179 1.07 -21.00 7.20
CA GLY A 179 2.17 -20.83 8.16
C GLY A 179 2.87 -19.47 8.08
N LEU A 180 2.25 -18.44 7.47
CA LEU A 180 2.84 -17.11 7.34
C LEU A 180 2.93 -16.40 8.69
N ASP A 181 1.98 -16.63 9.61
CA ASP A 181 1.99 -16.15 10.98
C ASP A 181 3.24 -16.62 11.74
N ALA A 182 3.62 -17.88 11.56
CA ALA A 182 4.82 -18.46 12.16
C ALA A 182 6.10 -17.79 11.62
N VAL A 183 6.16 -17.47 10.31
CA VAL A 183 7.29 -16.76 9.71
C VAL A 183 7.43 -15.37 10.31
N PHE A 184 6.33 -14.61 10.40
CA PHE A 184 6.35 -13.26 10.96
C PHE A 184 6.70 -13.27 12.46
N THR A 185 6.11 -14.16 13.23
CA THR A 185 6.39 -14.29 14.66
C THR A 185 7.85 -14.67 14.92
N ALA A 186 8.40 -15.61 14.13
CA ALA A 186 9.81 -16.00 14.23
C ALA A 186 10.76 -14.83 13.89
N ALA A 187 10.34 -13.94 12.98
CA ALA A 187 11.07 -12.73 12.64
C ALA A 187 10.91 -11.60 13.69
N GLY A 188 10.03 -11.75 14.68
CA GLY A 188 9.81 -10.78 15.75
C GLY A 188 8.68 -9.80 15.49
N PHE A 189 7.81 -10.06 14.51
CA PHE A 189 6.59 -9.27 14.29
C PHE A 189 5.47 -9.74 15.23
N GLU A 190 4.64 -8.81 15.67
CA GLU A 190 3.37 -9.13 16.29
C GLU A 190 2.34 -9.49 15.22
N TRP A 191 1.75 -10.67 15.33
CA TRP A 191 0.63 -11.12 14.51
C TRP A 191 -0.68 -10.68 15.12
N ARG A 192 -1.42 -9.81 14.41
CA ARG A 192 -2.60 -9.13 14.95
C ARG A 192 -3.91 -9.65 14.37
N GLU A 193 -5.01 -9.28 15.01
CA GLU A 193 -6.35 -9.49 14.48
C GLU A 193 -6.62 -8.50 13.32
N PRO A 194 -7.44 -8.91 12.32
CA PRO A 194 -7.83 -8.04 11.20
C PRO A 194 -8.52 -6.77 11.69
N GLY A 195 -8.12 -5.63 11.11
CA GLY A 195 -8.70 -4.34 11.46
C GLY A 195 -7.97 -3.19 10.78
N CYS A 196 -8.36 -1.97 11.13
CA CYS A 196 -7.71 -0.76 10.63
C CYS A 196 -6.38 -0.51 11.36
N SER A 197 -6.30 -0.79 12.67
CA SER A 197 -5.07 -0.66 13.47
C SER A 197 -4.36 0.68 13.19
N MET A 198 -3.04 0.68 13.02
CA MET A 198 -2.26 1.87 12.70
C MET A 198 -2.64 2.57 11.39
N CYS A 199 -3.35 1.92 10.46
CA CYS A 199 -3.75 2.59 9.21
C CYS A 199 -4.55 3.88 9.46
N LEU A 200 -5.30 3.97 10.56
CA LEU A 200 -6.11 5.12 10.96
C LEU A 200 -5.88 5.57 12.41
N ALA A 201 -5.04 4.89 13.16
CA ALA A 201 -4.82 5.13 14.59
C ALA A 201 -6.11 5.28 15.42
N MET A 202 -7.13 4.48 15.08
CA MET A 202 -8.45 4.53 15.75
C MET A 202 -8.52 3.73 17.05
N ASN A 203 -7.46 3.03 17.40
CA ASN A 203 -7.31 2.25 18.62
C ASN A 203 -5.97 2.60 19.31
N ALA A 204 -5.51 1.72 20.20
CA ALA A 204 -4.23 1.90 20.88
C ALA A 204 -2.99 1.75 19.96
N ASP A 205 -3.17 1.19 18.75
CA ASP A 205 -2.10 1.03 17.77
C ASP A 205 -1.86 2.37 17.04
N ARG A 206 -1.08 3.24 17.66
CA ARG A 206 -0.74 4.56 17.13
C ARG A 206 0.71 4.90 17.47
N LEU A 207 1.25 5.87 16.76
CA LEU A 207 2.57 6.44 17.05
C LEU A 207 2.50 7.38 18.25
N GLU A 208 3.54 7.36 19.05
CA GLU A 208 3.79 8.40 20.03
C GLU A 208 4.51 9.61 19.37
N PRO A 209 4.43 10.80 19.98
CA PRO A 209 5.14 11.96 19.44
C PRO A 209 6.63 11.69 19.23
N GLY A 210 7.11 11.96 18.02
CA GLY A 210 8.50 11.76 17.61
C GLY A 210 8.83 10.39 17.03
N GLU A 211 7.92 9.40 17.11
CA GLU A 211 8.10 8.10 16.46
C GLU A 211 7.84 8.17 14.95
N ARG A 212 8.58 7.38 14.19
CA ARG A 212 8.40 7.18 12.74
C ARG A 212 8.02 5.74 12.44
N CYS A 213 7.13 5.56 11.47
CA CYS A 213 6.67 4.26 11.02
C CYS A 213 6.98 4.01 9.54
N ALA A 214 7.61 2.88 9.23
CA ALA A 214 7.58 2.33 7.88
C ALA A 214 6.30 1.52 7.72
N SER A 215 5.42 1.97 6.83
CA SER A 215 4.07 1.42 6.70
C SER A 215 3.74 1.05 5.26
N THR A 216 3.04 -0.07 5.07
CA THR A 216 2.39 -0.42 3.79
C THR A 216 1.03 0.26 3.60
N SER A 217 0.60 1.10 4.54
CA SER A 217 -0.63 1.89 4.41
C SER A 217 -0.53 2.84 3.21
N ASN A 218 -1.64 3.03 2.48
CA ASN A 218 -1.66 3.85 1.27
C ASN A 218 -1.54 5.35 1.54
N ARG A 219 -1.78 5.80 2.76
CA ARG A 219 -1.87 7.22 3.11
C ARG A 219 -1.05 7.54 4.34
N ASN A 220 -0.40 8.68 4.30
CA ASN A 220 0.52 9.17 5.34
C ASN A 220 0.22 10.61 5.76
N PHE A 221 -1.04 11.04 5.73
CA PHE A 221 -1.45 12.36 6.21
C PHE A 221 -1.11 12.56 7.69
N GLU A 222 -0.87 13.80 8.08
CA GLU A 222 -0.63 14.19 9.48
C GLU A 222 -1.69 13.63 10.43
N GLY A 223 -1.28 13.10 11.56
CA GLY A 223 -2.16 12.51 12.56
C GLY A 223 -2.81 11.20 12.17
N ARG A 224 -2.47 10.61 11.01
CA ARG A 224 -3.11 9.38 10.54
C ARG A 224 -2.62 8.13 11.26
N GLN A 225 -1.39 8.08 11.68
CA GLN A 225 -0.76 6.98 12.41
C GLN A 225 -0.25 7.40 13.78
#